data_ce1f1ac8e872938122fef3ada270b38f
#
_entry.id   ce1f1ac8e872938122fef3ada270b38f
#
_cell.length_a   1.000
_cell.length_b   1.000
_cell.length_c   1.000
_cell.angle_alpha   90.00
_cell.angle_beta   90.00
_cell.angle_gamma   90.00
#
_symmetry.space_group_name_H-M   'P 1'
#
loop_
_entity.id
_entity.type
_entity.pdbx_description
1 polymer ?
#
loop_
_entity_poly.entity_id
_entity_poly.type
_entity_poly.pdbx_seq_one_letter_code
_entity_poly.pdbx_strand_id
1 'polypeptide(L)'
;MISLTLFKSIFDNKTHRTMQFDSLESFEKLLYGLSKQPGYKPKKGEFKDGSPLISPASFQPDTTRANRNVVSWNGWAALDIDDYEKSFEETLETFKSNYFICYSSASSTKEKPKFRIVLPYEGKVESDKIRHFWYALNHEFGSVGDAQTKDLSRMYYVPAQYPNAYNFIFTHKAPLLNTDELMEKHSFADSFRNRFEDKMPEHVREKIAEYRKEQLTKTDVVWSSYHDCPFVNKQLVTEYKTISESGWYHKMYQIMVSISAKAIKSQYPILPEQIAELCKQIDDETGGWYKGRPMTLEAARAIDFSMKNL
;
A
#
# COMPACT_ATOMS: atom_id res chain seq x y z
N MET A 1 -12.44 -13.69 -17.74
CA MET A 1 -13.59 -12.82 -17.32
C MET A 1 -12.99 -11.58 -16.66
N ILE A 2 -13.34 -10.39 -17.12
CA ILE A 2 -12.89 -9.12 -16.55
C ILE A 2 -13.96 -8.59 -15.61
N SER A 3 -13.58 -8.09 -14.44
CA SER A 3 -14.51 -7.38 -13.55
C SER A 3 -13.87 -6.15 -12.92
N LEU A 4 -14.70 -5.23 -12.49
CA LEU A 4 -14.29 -4.07 -11.70
C LEU A 4 -15.29 -3.81 -10.56
N THR A 5 -14.80 -3.23 -9.48
CA THR A 5 -15.64 -2.65 -8.44
C THR A 5 -15.71 -1.14 -8.62
N LEU A 6 -16.93 -0.60 -8.69
CA LEU A 6 -17.20 0.83 -8.86
C LEU A 6 -17.44 1.51 -7.52
N PHE A 7 -16.76 2.62 -7.29
CA PHE A 7 -16.95 3.52 -6.15
C PHE A 7 -17.46 4.87 -6.64
N LYS A 8 -18.48 5.42 -5.98
CA LYS A 8 -19.10 6.69 -6.38
C LYS A 8 -18.19 7.89 -6.16
N SER A 9 -17.33 7.83 -5.13
CA SER A 9 -16.35 8.87 -4.81
C SER A 9 -15.18 8.28 -4.00
N ILE A 10 -14.15 9.07 -3.73
CA ILE A 10 -13.02 8.67 -2.87
C ILE A 10 -13.44 8.31 -1.44
N PHE A 11 -14.58 8.82 -0.98
CA PHE A 11 -15.15 8.56 0.35
C PHE A 11 -16.03 7.31 0.39
N ASP A 12 -16.40 6.78 -0.79
CA ASP A 12 -17.21 5.58 -0.89
C ASP A 12 -16.37 4.34 -0.53
N ASN A 13 -16.85 3.56 0.41
CA ASN A 13 -16.22 2.32 0.84
C ASN A 13 -17.07 1.07 0.56
N LYS A 14 -18.18 1.21 -0.17
CA LYS A 14 -19.12 0.12 -0.45
C LYS A 14 -18.64 -0.74 -1.61
N THR A 15 -18.48 -2.03 -1.37
CA THR A 15 -17.83 -2.98 -2.29
C THR A 15 -18.80 -3.81 -3.16
N HIS A 16 -20.12 -3.65 -2.98
CA HIS A 16 -21.14 -4.46 -3.66
C HIS A 16 -21.42 -4.05 -5.13
N ARG A 17 -20.83 -2.96 -5.63
CA ARG A 17 -21.02 -2.50 -7.01
C ARG A 17 -19.97 -3.10 -7.93
N THR A 18 -20.06 -4.40 -8.15
CA THR A 18 -19.18 -5.10 -9.08
C THR A 18 -19.84 -5.20 -10.45
N MET A 19 -19.10 -4.87 -11.49
CA MET A 19 -19.45 -5.03 -12.89
C MET A 19 -18.60 -6.13 -13.49
N GLN A 20 -19.22 -7.02 -14.25
CA GLN A 20 -18.56 -8.11 -14.99
C GLN A 20 -18.69 -7.88 -16.49
N PHE A 21 -17.67 -8.25 -17.23
CA PHE A 21 -17.59 -8.07 -18.68
C PHE A 21 -17.31 -9.41 -19.36
N ASP A 22 -18.13 -9.75 -20.33
CA ASP A 22 -17.98 -11.00 -21.10
C ASP A 22 -16.82 -10.93 -22.09
N SER A 23 -16.41 -9.73 -22.47
CA SER A 23 -15.29 -9.52 -23.40
C SER A 23 -14.44 -8.29 -23.02
N LEU A 24 -13.20 -8.29 -23.51
CA LEU A 24 -12.29 -7.14 -23.38
C LEU A 24 -12.86 -5.92 -24.10
N GLU A 25 -13.49 -6.10 -25.24
CA GLU A 25 -14.12 -5.00 -26.00
C GLU A 25 -15.23 -4.31 -25.18
N SER A 26 -16.00 -5.07 -24.42
CA SER A 26 -17.05 -4.53 -23.55
C SER A 26 -16.46 -3.67 -22.42
N PHE A 27 -15.36 -4.12 -21.83
CA PHE A 27 -14.61 -3.37 -20.81
C PHE A 27 -13.97 -2.10 -21.41
N GLU A 28 -13.30 -2.22 -22.54
CA GLU A 28 -12.73 -1.09 -23.29
C GLU A 28 -13.81 -0.06 -23.64
N LYS A 29 -14.96 -0.51 -24.18
CA LYS A 29 -16.09 0.34 -24.52
C LYS A 29 -16.62 1.13 -23.33
N LEU A 30 -16.64 0.53 -22.13
CA LEU A 30 -16.99 1.24 -20.90
C LEU A 30 -15.99 2.39 -20.64
N LEU A 31 -14.68 2.14 -20.67
CA LEU A 31 -13.66 3.17 -20.42
C LEU A 31 -13.75 4.31 -21.44
N TYR A 32 -13.94 4.01 -22.73
CA TYR A 32 -14.15 5.02 -23.76
C TYR A 32 -15.48 5.78 -23.57
N GLY A 33 -16.51 5.13 -23.09
CA GLY A 33 -17.78 5.79 -22.75
C GLY A 33 -17.62 6.78 -21.59
N LEU A 34 -16.91 6.38 -20.55
CA LEU A 34 -16.59 7.21 -19.39
C LEU A 34 -15.70 8.41 -19.76
N SER A 35 -14.74 8.22 -20.66
CA SER A 35 -13.81 9.29 -21.07
C SER A 35 -14.49 10.47 -21.74
N LYS A 36 -15.71 10.30 -22.24
CA LYS A 36 -16.53 11.34 -22.86
C LYS A 36 -17.38 12.14 -21.85
N GLN A 37 -17.47 11.65 -20.59
CA GLN A 37 -18.25 12.29 -19.55
C GLN A 37 -17.46 13.40 -18.86
N PRO A 38 -18.12 14.46 -18.37
CA PRO A 38 -17.47 15.46 -17.53
C PRO A 38 -16.86 14.83 -16.28
N GLY A 39 -15.63 15.21 -15.95
CA GLY A 39 -14.90 14.72 -14.79
C GLY A 39 -14.68 15.82 -13.76
N TYR A 40 -14.58 15.41 -12.50
CA TYR A 40 -14.22 16.29 -11.39
C TYR A 40 -13.36 15.55 -10.38
N LYS A 41 -12.21 16.13 -10.03
CA LYS A 41 -11.36 15.63 -8.94
C LYS A 41 -11.32 16.69 -7.83
N PRO A 42 -11.85 16.39 -6.63
CA PRO A 42 -11.81 17.34 -5.51
C PRO A 42 -10.39 17.73 -5.15
N LYS A 43 -10.18 18.98 -4.77
CA LYS A 43 -8.91 19.47 -4.22
C LYS A 43 -8.71 18.93 -2.81
N LYS A 44 -7.47 18.88 -2.34
CA LYS A 44 -7.15 18.50 -0.96
C LYS A 44 -7.88 19.41 0.03
N GLY A 45 -8.66 18.79 0.93
CA GLY A 45 -9.49 19.52 1.90
C GLY A 45 -10.90 19.88 1.41
N GLU A 46 -11.25 19.57 0.18
CA GLU A 46 -12.60 19.78 -0.36
C GLU A 46 -13.47 18.53 -0.10
N PHE A 47 -14.57 18.69 0.59
CA PHE A 47 -15.54 17.62 0.94
C PHE A 47 -16.68 17.55 -0.08
N LYS A 48 -16.34 17.52 -1.35
CA LYS A 48 -17.29 17.39 -2.45
C LYS A 48 -17.08 16.05 -3.15
N ASP A 49 -18.18 15.43 -3.57
CA ASP A 49 -18.11 14.21 -4.37
C ASP A 49 -17.39 14.49 -5.70
N GLY A 50 -16.41 13.66 -6.01
CA GLY A 50 -15.68 13.69 -7.28
C GLY A 50 -16.24 12.71 -8.29
N SER A 51 -15.54 12.56 -9.41
CA SER A 51 -15.80 11.48 -10.37
C SER A 51 -15.73 10.13 -9.71
N PRO A 52 -16.44 9.11 -10.24
CA PRO A 52 -16.35 7.74 -9.77
C PRO A 52 -14.91 7.19 -9.89
N LEU A 53 -14.67 6.13 -9.11
CA LEU A 53 -13.40 5.40 -9.16
C LEU A 53 -13.69 3.91 -9.44
N ILE A 54 -12.73 3.27 -10.08
CA ILE A 54 -12.76 1.84 -10.37
C ILE A 54 -11.58 1.13 -9.72
N SER A 55 -11.79 -0.11 -9.35
CA SER A 55 -10.77 -0.99 -8.78
C SER A 55 -10.78 -2.35 -9.48
N PRO A 56 -9.62 -2.97 -9.75
CA PRO A 56 -9.56 -4.36 -10.23
C PRO A 56 -9.97 -5.36 -9.16
N ALA A 57 -10.01 -4.93 -7.89
CA ALA A 57 -10.27 -5.80 -6.75
C ALA A 57 -11.73 -6.22 -6.67
N SER A 58 -11.95 -7.51 -6.46
CA SER A 58 -13.16 -8.05 -5.87
C SER A 58 -12.99 -8.15 -4.35
N PHE A 59 -14.10 -8.03 -3.64
CA PHE A 59 -14.10 -8.01 -2.18
C PHE A 59 -15.00 -9.11 -1.61
N GLN A 60 -14.73 -9.49 -0.37
CA GLN A 60 -15.64 -10.37 0.38
C GLN A 60 -17.03 -9.72 0.47
N PRO A 61 -18.11 -10.51 0.31
CA PRO A 61 -19.48 -10.01 0.44
C PRO A 61 -19.70 -9.24 1.74
N ASP A 62 -20.54 -8.23 1.70
CA ASP A 62 -20.94 -7.42 2.85
C ASP A 62 -19.81 -6.76 3.65
N THR A 63 -18.67 -6.52 2.98
CA THR A 63 -17.52 -5.84 3.59
C THR A 63 -17.28 -4.46 3.01
N THR A 64 -16.34 -3.74 3.62
CA THR A 64 -15.89 -2.43 3.16
C THR A 64 -14.57 -2.53 2.39
N ARG A 65 -14.24 -1.49 1.62
CA ARG A 65 -12.97 -1.36 0.91
C ARG A 65 -11.79 -1.31 1.88
N ALA A 66 -11.14 -2.45 2.05
CA ALA A 66 -9.90 -2.58 2.81
C ALA A 66 -9.07 -3.73 2.22
N ASN A 67 -7.73 -3.66 2.33
CA ASN A 67 -6.84 -4.68 1.78
C ASN A 67 -7.16 -6.09 2.28
N ARG A 68 -7.53 -6.24 3.56
CA ARG A 68 -7.89 -7.52 4.17
C ARG A 68 -9.16 -8.17 3.59
N ASN A 69 -10.01 -7.37 2.95
CA ASN A 69 -11.29 -7.81 2.38
C ASN A 69 -11.17 -8.10 0.87
N VAL A 70 -10.00 -7.89 0.28
CA VAL A 70 -9.75 -8.18 -1.13
C VAL A 70 -9.62 -9.69 -1.32
N VAL A 71 -10.36 -10.23 -2.28
CA VAL A 71 -10.32 -11.65 -2.66
C VAL A 71 -9.36 -11.85 -3.82
N SER A 72 -9.47 -11.05 -4.87
CA SER A 72 -8.66 -11.17 -6.09
C SER A 72 -8.69 -9.88 -6.91
N TRP A 73 -7.76 -9.76 -7.86
CA TRP A 73 -7.87 -8.86 -9.00
C TRP A 73 -8.29 -9.66 -10.23
N ASN A 74 -9.27 -9.17 -10.97
CA ASN A 74 -9.94 -9.96 -12.01
C ASN A 74 -9.76 -9.36 -13.41
N GLY A 75 -8.81 -9.89 -14.16
CA GLY A 75 -8.67 -9.68 -15.59
C GLY A 75 -8.02 -8.36 -16.01
N TRP A 76 -7.64 -7.48 -15.06
CA TRP A 76 -6.89 -6.27 -15.36
C TRP A 76 -6.14 -5.71 -14.14
N ALA A 77 -5.07 -4.99 -14.42
CA ALA A 77 -4.32 -4.18 -13.46
C ALA A 77 -4.06 -2.80 -14.05
N ALA A 78 -3.61 -1.84 -13.23
CA ALA A 78 -3.20 -0.55 -13.74
C ALA A 78 -1.95 -0.02 -13.02
N LEU A 79 -1.11 0.68 -13.79
CA LEU A 79 -0.02 1.50 -13.29
C LEU A 79 -0.38 2.98 -13.44
N ASP A 80 -0.25 3.73 -12.35
CA ASP A 80 -0.43 5.19 -12.32
C ASP A 80 0.95 5.82 -12.55
N ILE A 81 1.11 6.60 -13.62
CA ILE A 81 2.39 7.16 -14.04
C ILE A 81 2.31 8.66 -13.94
N ASP A 82 2.85 9.20 -12.84
CA ASP A 82 2.84 10.62 -12.51
C ASP A 82 4.21 11.28 -12.76
N ASP A 83 5.29 10.54 -12.56
CA ASP A 83 6.67 10.97 -12.77
C ASP A 83 7.45 9.93 -13.58
N TYR A 84 8.13 10.40 -14.62
CA TYR A 84 8.99 9.59 -15.48
C TYR A 84 10.09 10.47 -16.07
N GLU A 85 11.26 9.87 -16.32
CA GLU A 85 12.46 10.60 -16.80
C GLU A 85 12.52 10.73 -18.30
N LYS A 86 11.96 9.74 -19.02
CA LYS A 86 11.92 9.68 -20.49
C LYS A 86 10.78 10.54 -21.05
N SER A 87 10.72 10.70 -22.36
CA SER A 87 9.55 11.30 -23.01
C SER A 87 8.30 10.44 -22.81
N PHE A 88 7.12 11.01 -23.05
CA PHE A 88 5.85 10.28 -23.02
C PHE A 88 5.86 9.08 -23.98
N GLU A 89 6.33 9.32 -25.21
CA GLU A 89 6.42 8.32 -26.25
C GLU A 89 7.40 7.19 -25.90
N GLU A 90 8.59 7.52 -25.41
CA GLU A 90 9.59 6.54 -24.99
C GLU A 90 9.11 5.71 -23.77
N THR A 91 8.34 6.33 -22.87
CA THR A 91 7.73 5.60 -21.74
C THR A 91 6.69 4.61 -22.24
N LEU A 92 5.87 4.99 -23.23
CA LEU A 92 4.89 4.08 -23.83
C LEU A 92 5.52 2.92 -24.61
N GLU A 93 6.71 3.12 -25.22
CA GLU A 93 7.42 2.04 -25.91
C GLU A 93 7.67 0.83 -25.01
N THR A 94 7.89 1.04 -23.72
CA THR A 94 8.14 -0.05 -22.77
C THR A 94 6.94 -0.98 -22.60
N PHE A 95 5.73 -0.53 -22.94
CA PHE A 95 4.49 -1.30 -22.83
C PHE A 95 4.04 -1.97 -24.12
N LYS A 96 4.65 -1.67 -25.27
CA LYS A 96 4.15 -2.07 -26.60
C LYS A 96 4.13 -3.58 -26.87
N SER A 97 4.84 -4.38 -26.08
CA SER A 97 4.76 -5.85 -26.18
C SER A 97 3.44 -6.41 -25.67
N ASN A 98 2.66 -5.61 -24.93
CA ASN A 98 1.40 -6.04 -24.33
C ASN A 98 0.24 -5.16 -24.76
N TYR A 99 -0.97 -5.71 -24.72
CA TYR A 99 -2.19 -4.94 -24.88
C TYR A 99 -2.32 -3.97 -23.69
N PHE A 100 -2.59 -2.69 -24.00
CA PHE A 100 -2.92 -1.74 -22.95
C PHE A 100 -3.93 -0.70 -23.39
N ILE A 101 -4.67 -0.15 -22.43
CA ILE A 101 -5.49 1.05 -22.59
C ILE A 101 -4.82 2.15 -21.76
N CYS A 102 -4.44 3.24 -22.43
CA CYS A 102 -3.82 4.40 -21.80
C CYS A 102 -4.84 5.53 -21.69
N TYR A 103 -4.99 6.14 -20.51
CA TYR A 103 -5.79 7.32 -20.33
C TYR A 103 -5.17 8.33 -19.37
N SER A 104 -5.43 9.60 -19.60
CA SER A 104 -4.91 10.70 -18.80
C SER A 104 -5.49 10.76 -17.39
N SER A 105 -4.69 11.20 -16.43
CA SER A 105 -5.17 11.55 -15.10
C SER A 105 -5.78 12.96 -15.06
N ALA A 106 -6.51 13.28 -13.98
CA ALA A 106 -7.13 14.60 -13.79
C ALA A 106 -6.13 15.77 -13.64
N SER A 107 -4.85 15.47 -13.44
CA SER A 107 -3.75 16.45 -13.32
C SER A 107 -2.78 16.44 -14.49
N SER A 108 -3.14 15.77 -15.59
CA SER A 108 -2.33 15.70 -16.82
C SER A 108 -2.23 17.06 -17.50
N THR A 109 -1.03 17.41 -17.97
CA THR A 109 -0.81 18.60 -18.83
C THR A 109 -0.21 18.19 -20.16
N LYS A 110 -0.20 19.07 -21.15
CA LYS A 110 0.43 18.79 -22.44
C LYS A 110 1.94 18.68 -22.33
N GLU A 111 2.54 19.48 -21.47
CA GLU A 111 3.98 19.55 -21.23
C GLU A 111 4.49 18.32 -20.45
N LYS A 112 3.69 17.84 -19.50
CA LYS A 112 4.00 16.65 -18.69
C LYS A 112 2.73 15.80 -18.55
N PRO A 113 2.43 14.92 -19.53
CA PRO A 113 1.27 14.04 -19.45
C PRO A 113 1.37 13.11 -18.24
N LYS A 114 0.32 13.09 -17.42
CA LYS A 114 0.13 12.12 -16.33
C LYS A 114 -0.96 11.14 -16.74
N PHE A 115 -0.71 9.86 -16.60
CA PHE A 115 -1.58 8.86 -17.23
C PHE A 115 -1.60 7.53 -16.47
N ARG A 116 -2.56 6.70 -16.83
CA ARG A 116 -2.69 5.32 -16.39
C ARG A 116 -2.57 4.38 -17.56
N ILE A 117 -1.81 3.33 -17.34
CA ILE A 117 -1.75 2.18 -18.22
C ILE A 117 -2.57 1.08 -17.60
N VAL A 118 -3.69 0.74 -18.21
CA VAL A 118 -4.52 -0.41 -17.86
C VAL A 118 -4.06 -1.60 -18.68
N LEU A 119 -3.67 -2.66 -18.02
CA LEU A 119 -3.11 -3.88 -18.60
C LEU A 119 -4.09 -5.03 -18.36
N PRO A 120 -4.88 -5.41 -19.37
CA PRO A 120 -5.73 -6.60 -19.30
C PRO A 120 -4.91 -7.88 -19.33
N TYR A 121 -5.41 -8.91 -18.62
CA TYR A 121 -4.84 -10.26 -18.60
C TYR A 121 -5.94 -11.31 -18.48
N GLU A 122 -5.61 -12.57 -18.76
CA GLU A 122 -6.53 -13.67 -18.60
C GLU A 122 -6.57 -14.18 -17.16
N GLY A 123 -7.78 -14.54 -16.69
CA GLY A 123 -7.96 -15.13 -15.36
C GLY A 123 -8.04 -14.12 -14.23
N LYS A 124 -7.52 -14.51 -13.06
CA LYS A 124 -7.51 -13.70 -11.84
C LYS A 124 -6.21 -13.89 -11.07
N VAL A 125 -5.85 -12.87 -10.30
CA VAL A 125 -4.73 -12.93 -9.34
C VAL A 125 -5.31 -12.93 -7.94
N GLU A 126 -5.08 -13.98 -7.17
CA GLU A 126 -5.59 -14.14 -5.80
C GLU A 126 -4.90 -13.15 -4.83
N SER A 127 -5.58 -12.82 -3.74
CA SER A 127 -5.15 -11.76 -2.82
C SER A 127 -3.76 -11.94 -2.23
N ASP A 128 -3.32 -13.16 -2.00
CA ASP A 128 -1.97 -13.52 -1.52
C ASP A 128 -0.88 -13.26 -2.57
N LYS A 129 -1.21 -13.32 -3.86
CA LYS A 129 -0.30 -13.10 -4.99
C LYS A 129 -0.29 -11.67 -5.53
N ILE A 130 -1.29 -10.82 -5.20
CA ILE A 130 -1.43 -9.47 -5.77
C ILE A 130 -0.17 -8.62 -5.54
N ARG A 131 0.48 -8.72 -4.39
CA ARG A 131 1.69 -7.95 -4.10
C ARG A 131 2.87 -8.36 -4.96
N HIS A 132 3.04 -9.66 -5.16
CA HIS A 132 4.04 -10.20 -6.07
C HIS A 132 3.74 -9.75 -7.50
N PHE A 133 2.50 -9.92 -7.94
CA PHE A 133 2.06 -9.50 -9.27
C PHE A 133 2.28 -8.00 -9.49
N TRP A 134 1.89 -7.14 -8.56
CA TRP A 134 2.12 -5.69 -8.67
C TRP A 134 3.62 -5.35 -8.73
N TYR A 135 4.43 -6.02 -7.92
CA TYR A 135 5.89 -5.87 -7.93
C TYR A 135 6.46 -6.26 -9.31
N ALA A 136 6.11 -7.45 -9.78
CA ALA A 136 6.55 -7.96 -11.07
C ALA A 136 6.13 -7.03 -12.21
N LEU A 137 4.88 -6.58 -12.21
CA LEU A 137 4.33 -5.64 -13.17
C LEU A 137 5.12 -4.32 -13.20
N ASN A 138 5.38 -3.73 -12.03
CA ASN A 138 6.12 -2.48 -11.98
C ASN A 138 7.59 -2.65 -12.41
N HIS A 139 8.22 -3.76 -12.04
CA HIS A 139 9.60 -4.06 -12.48
C HIS A 139 9.72 -4.34 -13.96
N GLU A 140 8.79 -5.05 -14.57
CA GLU A 140 8.78 -5.33 -16.01
C GLU A 140 8.82 -4.05 -16.84
N PHE A 141 8.11 -3.03 -16.39
CA PHE A 141 7.99 -1.75 -17.10
C PHE A 141 8.92 -0.65 -16.54
N GLY A 142 10.05 -1.03 -15.95
CA GLY A 142 11.10 -0.09 -15.54
C GLY A 142 10.77 0.70 -14.26
N SER A 143 9.88 0.20 -13.42
CA SER A 143 9.51 0.80 -12.12
C SER A 143 8.93 2.21 -12.22
N VAL A 144 8.25 2.51 -13.34
CA VAL A 144 7.65 3.84 -13.60
C VAL A 144 6.32 4.08 -12.86
N GLY A 145 5.71 3.02 -12.33
CA GLY A 145 4.45 3.12 -11.56
C GLY A 145 4.65 3.73 -10.19
N ASP A 146 3.71 4.58 -9.75
CA ASP A 146 3.72 5.17 -8.41
C ASP A 146 3.72 4.07 -7.33
N ALA A 147 4.80 4.02 -6.55
CA ALA A 147 4.99 3.05 -5.46
C ALA A 147 3.90 3.11 -4.36
N GLN A 148 3.11 4.18 -4.29
CA GLN A 148 1.97 4.29 -3.39
C GLN A 148 0.76 3.47 -3.87
N THR A 149 0.76 3.00 -5.12
CA THR A 149 -0.37 2.26 -5.72
C THR A 149 -0.34 0.75 -5.49
N LYS A 150 0.57 0.25 -4.65
CA LYS A 150 0.75 -1.18 -4.32
C LYS A 150 -0.29 -1.79 -3.37
N ASP A 151 -1.26 -1.02 -2.89
CA ASP A 151 -2.31 -1.52 -2.01
C ASP A 151 -3.34 -2.36 -2.79
N LEU A 152 -3.76 -3.49 -2.19
CA LEU A 152 -4.64 -4.45 -2.84
C LEU A 152 -6.00 -3.86 -3.19
N SER A 153 -6.50 -2.93 -2.38
CA SER A 153 -7.80 -2.27 -2.53
C SER A 153 -7.72 -0.93 -3.30
N ARG A 154 -6.71 -0.78 -4.15
CA ARG A 154 -6.46 0.45 -4.91
C ARG A 154 -7.65 0.84 -5.77
N MET A 155 -7.95 2.12 -5.77
CA MET A 155 -8.94 2.75 -6.64
C MET A 155 -8.25 3.72 -7.59
N TYR A 156 -8.79 3.81 -8.78
CA TYR A 156 -8.36 4.74 -9.82
C TYR A 156 -9.54 5.59 -10.27
N TYR A 157 -9.36 6.91 -10.38
CA TYR A 157 -10.35 7.75 -11.04
C TYR A 157 -10.59 7.25 -12.46
N VAL A 158 -11.85 7.20 -12.87
CA VAL A 158 -12.23 6.83 -14.24
C VAL A 158 -11.65 7.81 -15.26
N PRO A 159 -11.42 7.39 -16.51
CA PRO A 159 -11.18 8.34 -17.60
C PRO A 159 -12.40 9.27 -17.74
N ALA A 160 -12.17 10.57 -17.85
CA ALA A 160 -13.24 11.57 -17.99
C ALA A 160 -12.68 12.86 -18.61
N GLN A 161 -13.54 13.80 -18.96
CA GLN A 161 -13.15 15.14 -19.39
C GLN A 161 -12.95 16.01 -18.14
N TYR A 162 -11.75 15.99 -17.57
CA TYR A 162 -11.40 16.80 -16.42
C TYR A 162 -11.10 18.24 -16.87
N PRO A 163 -11.67 19.24 -16.18
CA PRO A 163 -11.43 20.66 -16.52
C PRO A 163 -9.93 20.99 -16.40
N ASN A 164 -9.42 21.71 -17.40
CA ASN A 164 -8.02 22.17 -17.48
C ASN A 164 -6.98 21.05 -17.56
N ALA A 165 -7.38 19.78 -17.74
CA ALA A 165 -6.47 18.67 -17.95
C ALA A 165 -6.26 18.40 -19.44
N TYR A 166 -5.10 17.86 -19.78
CA TYR A 166 -4.86 17.27 -21.11
C TYR A 166 -5.51 15.88 -21.13
N ASN A 167 -6.79 15.84 -21.60
CA ASN A 167 -7.59 14.62 -21.60
C ASN A 167 -7.35 13.79 -22.86
N PHE A 168 -7.03 12.52 -22.68
CA PHE A 168 -6.89 11.55 -23.78
C PHE A 168 -7.20 10.13 -23.30
N ILE A 169 -7.55 9.27 -24.26
CA ILE A 169 -7.64 7.83 -24.11
C ILE A 169 -7.30 7.19 -25.44
N PHE A 170 -6.50 6.12 -25.42
CA PHE A 170 -6.22 5.31 -26.61
C PHE A 170 -5.87 3.88 -26.19
N THR A 171 -5.96 2.95 -27.15
CA THR A 171 -5.64 1.53 -26.97
C THR A 171 -4.49 1.14 -27.88
N HIS A 172 -3.55 0.40 -27.32
CA HIS A 172 -2.55 -0.35 -28.08
C HIS A 172 -2.93 -1.82 -28.10
N LYS A 173 -3.03 -2.41 -29.30
CA LYS A 173 -3.39 -3.82 -29.49
C LYS A 173 -2.13 -4.67 -29.65
N ALA A 174 -1.98 -5.62 -28.73
CA ALA A 174 -0.91 -6.61 -28.67
C ALA A 174 -1.43 -7.84 -27.90
N PRO A 175 -0.65 -8.88 -27.66
CA PRO A 175 -1.05 -9.96 -26.76
C PRO A 175 -1.40 -9.47 -25.36
N LEU A 176 -2.29 -10.18 -24.68
CA LEU A 176 -2.60 -9.91 -23.28
C LEU A 176 -1.40 -10.25 -22.39
N LEU A 177 -1.33 -9.59 -21.25
CA LEU A 177 -0.31 -9.84 -20.25
C LEU A 177 -0.45 -11.26 -19.70
N ASN A 178 0.66 -12.01 -19.65
CA ASN A 178 0.72 -13.32 -18.99
C ASN A 178 1.18 -13.13 -17.53
N THR A 179 0.28 -13.32 -16.58
CA THR A 179 0.52 -13.06 -15.17
C THR A 179 1.50 -14.06 -14.54
N ASP A 180 1.44 -15.32 -14.94
CA ASP A 180 2.29 -16.38 -14.40
C ASP A 180 3.73 -16.21 -14.89
N GLU A 181 3.93 -16.04 -16.18
CA GLU A 181 5.23 -15.77 -16.78
C GLU A 181 5.89 -14.52 -16.20
N LEU A 182 5.10 -13.45 -15.99
CA LEU A 182 5.57 -12.21 -15.39
C LEU A 182 6.05 -12.42 -13.96
N MET A 183 5.30 -13.16 -13.14
CA MET A 183 5.67 -13.44 -11.75
C MET A 183 6.86 -14.40 -11.66
N GLU A 184 6.99 -15.37 -12.58
CA GLU A 184 8.15 -16.24 -12.66
C GLU A 184 9.43 -15.49 -13.03
N LYS A 185 9.33 -14.55 -13.97
CA LYS A 185 10.45 -13.70 -14.41
C LYS A 185 10.96 -12.79 -13.29
N HIS A 186 10.07 -12.27 -12.46
CA HIS A 186 10.38 -11.34 -11.38
C HIS A 186 10.11 -12.00 -10.02
N SER A 187 11.07 -12.76 -9.53
CA SER A 187 10.95 -13.42 -8.21
C SER A 187 10.71 -12.37 -7.11
N PHE A 188 9.65 -12.56 -6.36
CA PHE A 188 9.28 -11.73 -5.23
C PHE A 188 9.58 -12.47 -3.95
N ALA A 189 10.72 -12.17 -3.35
CA ALA A 189 10.89 -12.55 -1.96
C ALA A 189 9.92 -11.70 -1.15
N ASP A 190 8.84 -12.32 -0.65
CA ASP A 190 7.92 -11.63 0.26
C ASP A 190 8.63 -11.39 1.59
N SER A 191 9.56 -10.46 1.54
CA SER A 191 10.35 -9.98 2.66
C SER A 191 9.50 -9.08 3.55
N PHE A 192 8.27 -9.55 3.89
CA PHE A 192 7.53 -8.92 4.98
C PHE A 192 8.33 -8.97 6.30
N ARG A 193 9.27 -9.92 6.40
CA ARG A 193 10.23 -9.99 7.50
C ARG A 193 11.43 -9.06 7.33
N ASN A 194 11.88 -8.75 6.11
CA ASN A 194 13.13 -8.03 5.86
C ASN A 194 12.96 -6.62 5.28
N ARG A 195 11.72 -6.17 4.94
CA ARG A 195 11.49 -4.85 4.32
C ARG A 195 11.95 -3.65 5.14
N PHE A 196 12.07 -3.82 6.44
CA PHE A 196 12.56 -2.77 7.31
C PHE A 196 14.09 -2.65 7.22
N GLU A 197 14.78 -3.78 7.25
CA GLU A 197 16.25 -3.84 7.12
C GLU A 197 16.72 -3.45 5.71
N ASP A 198 15.99 -3.84 4.65
CA ASP A 198 16.33 -3.52 3.25
C ASP A 198 16.13 -2.03 2.89
N LYS A 199 15.28 -1.31 3.61
CA LYS A 199 15.09 0.13 3.43
C LYS A 199 16.06 0.99 4.23
N MET A 200 16.81 0.39 5.13
CA MET A 200 17.85 1.12 5.85
C MET A 200 19.07 1.34 4.96
N PRO A 201 19.72 2.50 5.01
CA PRO A 201 21.04 2.69 4.44
C PRO A 201 21.99 1.59 4.93
N GLU A 202 22.86 1.10 4.06
CA GLU A 202 23.76 -0.03 4.34
C GLU A 202 24.57 0.16 5.63
N HIS A 203 25.11 1.37 5.85
CA HIS A 203 25.82 1.71 7.06
C HIS A 203 24.98 1.64 8.35
N VAL A 204 23.65 1.74 8.25
CA VAL A 204 22.72 1.60 9.39
C VAL A 204 22.44 0.12 9.65
N ARG A 205 22.33 -0.69 8.58
CA ARG A 205 22.22 -2.16 8.68
C ARG A 205 23.47 -2.77 9.32
N GLU A 206 24.63 -2.34 8.88
CA GLU A 206 25.91 -2.77 9.44
C GLU A 206 26.04 -2.39 10.92
N LYS A 207 25.72 -1.16 11.29
CA LYS A 207 25.71 -0.73 12.69
C LYS A 207 24.72 -1.49 13.55
N ILE A 208 23.53 -1.83 13.03
CA ILE A 208 22.54 -2.65 13.74
C ILE A 208 23.06 -4.09 13.88
N ALA A 209 23.68 -4.64 12.84
CA ALA A 209 24.28 -5.99 12.89
C ALA A 209 25.46 -6.05 13.85
N GLU A 210 26.34 -5.05 13.82
CA GLU A 210 27.45 -4.89 14.78
C GLU A 210 26.93 -4.68 16.20
N TYR A 211 25.98 -3.77 16.38
CA TYR A 211 25.33 -3.50 17.66
C TYR A 211 24.65 -4.77 18.23
N ARG A 212 23.93 -5.55 17.38
CA ARG A 212 23.35 -6.85 17.78
C ARG A 212 24.43 -7.86 18.16
N LYS A 213 25.57 -7.83 17.47
CA LYS A 213 26.69 -8.76 17.68
C LYS A 213 27.47 -8.44 18.98
N GLU A 214 27.69 -7.16 19.26
CA GLU A 214 28.33 -6.68 20.48
C GLU A 214 27.46 -6.82 21.72
N GLN A 215 26.14 -6.74 21.56
CA GLN A 215 25.18 -6.73 22.65
C GLN A 215 24.59 -8.10 23.00
N LEU A 216 24.83 -9.14 22.20
CA LEU A 216 24.59 -10.53 22.62
C LEU A 216 25.40 -10.93 23.88
N THR A 217 26.30 -10.06 24.34
CA THR A 217 27.07 -10.24 25.56
C THR A 217 26.53 -9.44 26.76
N LYS A 218 25.55 -8.52 26.58
CA LYS A 218 24.91 -7.75 27.68
C LYS A 218 23.48 -8.24 27.93
N THR A 219 23.36 -9.47 28.42
CA THR A 219 22.07 -10.15 28.68
C THR A 219 21.51 -9.92 30.08
N ASP A 220 21.98 -8.90 30.83
CA ASP A 220 21.60 -8.75 32.24
C ASP A 220 20.24 -8.09 32.48
N VAL A 221 19.55 -7.61 31.43
CA VAL A 221 18.22 -7.04 31.57
C VAL A 221 17.18 -8.07 31.16
N VAL A 222 16.61 -8.74 32.17
CA VAL A 222 15.55 -9.74 31.97
C VAL A 222 14.24 -9.14 32.52
N TRP A 223 13.15 -9.27 31.77
CA TRP A 223 11.79 -8.96 32.23
C TRP A 223 10.84 -10.08 31.85
N SER A 224 9.78 -10.22 32.63
CA SER A 224 8.74 -11.22 32.39
C SER A 224 7.47 -10.61 31.79
N SER A 225 7.27 -9.31 32.00
CA SER A 225 6.08 -8.59 31.56
C SER A 225 6.36 -7.09 31.37
N TYR A 226 5.37 -6.34 30.86
CA TYR A 226 5.49 -4.90 30.77
C TYR A 226 5.55 -4.19 32.14
N HIS A 227 5.14 -4.86 33.22
CA HIS A 227 5.18 -4.31 34.59
C HIS A 227 6.60 -4.16 35.12
N ASP A 228 7.48 -5.08 34.80
CA ASP A 228 8.87 -5.16 35.26
C ASP A 228 9.88 -4.76 34.18
N CYS A 229 9.45 -4.51 32.93
CA CYS A 229 10.32 -4.03 31.89
C CYS A 229 10.76 -2.58 32.16
N PRO A 230 12.09 -2.31 32.27
CA PRO A 230 12.59 -0.96 32.63
C PRO A 230 12.36 0.08 31.53
N PHE A 231 12.12 -0.37 30.30
CA PHE A 231 11.91 0.53 29.15
C PHE A 231 10.48 1.02 29.04
N VAL A 232 9.52 0.36 29.68
CA VAL A 232 8.10 0.75 29.64
C VAL A 232 7.87 2.03 30.45
N ASN A 233 7.14 2.98 29.84
CA ASN A 233 6.69 4.19 30.53
C ASN A 233 5.31 3.95 31.16
N LYS A 234 5.27 3.80 32.48
CA LYS A 234 4.06 3.50 33.23
C LYS A 234 2.99 4.59 33.09
N GLN A 235 3.39 5.86 32.92
CA GLN A 235 2.45 6.95 32.71
C GLN A 235 1.72 6.81 31.38
N LEU A 236 2.45 6.54 30.30
CA LEU A 236 1.83 6.32 28.97
C LEU A 236 0.90 5.10 28.96
N VAL A 237 1.26 4.04 29.71
CA VAL A 237 0.40 2.86 29.89
C VAL A 237 -0.90 3.23 30.62
N THR A 238 -0.81 4.02 31.67
CA THR A 238 -2.00 4.50 32.41
C THR A 238 -2.88 5.35 31.50
N GLU A 239 -2.28 6.28 30.76
CA GLU A 239 -3.00 7.10 29.78
C GLU A 239 -3.68 6.26 28.70
N TYR A 240 -3.02 5.18 28.21
CA TYR A 240 -3.63 4.25 27.25
C TYR A 240 -4.85 3.54 27.84
N LYS A 241 -4.75 3.05 29.05
CA LYS A 241 -5.84 2.33 29.74
C LYS A 241 -7.04 3.21 30.07
N THR A 242 -6.89 4.52 30.13
CA THR A 242 -7.95 5.48 30.46
C THR A 242 -8.62 6.09 29.24
N ILE A 243 -8.22 5.73 28.02
CA ILE A 243 -8.87 6.23 26.80
C ILE A 243 -10.30 5.71 26.71
N SER A 244 -11.28 6.60 26.55
CA SER A 244 -12.70 6.25 26.47
C SER A 244 -13.31 6.33 25.08
N GLU A 245 -12.78 7.17 24.19
CA GLU A 245 -13.44 7.45 22.90
C GLU A 245 -12.61 7.09 21.67
N SER A 246 -11.41 7.63 21.54
CA SER A 246 -10.56 7.43 20.37
C SER A 246 -9.10 7.75 20.67
N GLY A 247 -8.17 7.34 19.80
CA GLY A 247 -6.76 7.71 19.91
C GLY A 247 -5.84 6.62 20.46
N TRP A 248 -6.36 5.42 20.78
CA TRP A 248 -5.54 4.31 21.30
C TRP A 248 -4.45 3.88 20.32
N TYR A 249 -4.64 3.93 19.00
CA TYR A 249 -3.56 3.66 18.05
C TYR A 249 -2.40 4.63 18.17
N HIS A 250 -2.70 5.93 18.28
CA HIS A 250 -1.67 6.95 18.48
C HIS A 250 -0.95 6.78 19.81
N LYS A 251 -1.70 6.53 20.88
CA LYS A 251 -1.13 6.34 22.22
C LYS A 251 -0.28 5.07 22.28
N MET A 252 -0.73 3.96 21.71
CA MET A 252 0.06 2.72 21.62
C MET A 252 1.36 2.95 20.86
N TYR A 253 1.31 3.68 19.76
CA TYR A 253 2.53 4.03 19.02
C TYR A 253 3.49 4.90 19.86
N GLN A 254 2.98 5.83 20.66
CA GLN A 254 3.79 6.60 21.62
C GLN A 254 4.46 5.69 22.66
N ILE A 255 3.78 4.66 23.13
CA ILE A 255 4.35 3.64 24.04
C ILE A 255 5.50 2.91 23.32
N MET A 256 5.30 2.44 22.09
CA MET A 256 6.33 1.76 21.30
C MET A 256 7.58 2.65 21.09
N VAL A 257 7.38 3.93 20.73
CA VAL A 257 8.48 4.90 20.58
C VAL A 257 9.19 5.12 21.90
N SER A 258 8.47 5.25 23.01
CA SER A 258 9.08 5.43 24.34
C SER A 258 9.92 4.22 24.77
N ILE A 259 9.43 3.00 24.54
CA ILE A 259 10.20 1.77 24.80
C ILE A 259 11.46 1.73 23.95
N SER A 260 11.32 1.97 22.65
CA SER A 260 12.46 1.98 21.70
C SER A 260 13.52 2.99 22.11
N ALA A 261 13.13 4.24 22.41
CA ALA A 261 14.04 5.31 22.77
C ALA A 261 14.79 5.01 24.07
N LYS A 262 14.11 4.46 25.09
CA LYS A 262 14.76 4.10 26.35
C LYS A 262 15.73 2.92 26.18
N ALA A 263 15.33 1.90 25.43
CA ALA A 263 16.18 0.75 25.14
C ALA A 263 17.45 1.17 24.37
N ILE A 264 17.33 2.02 23.34
CA ILE A 264 18.46 2.54 22.56
C ILE A 264 19.38 3.38 23.45
N LYS A 265 18.85 4.28 24.29
CA LYS A 265 19.65 5.08 25.24
C LYS A 265 20.39 4.20 26.25
N SER A 266 19.80 3.07 26.63
CA SER A 266 20.43 2.10 27.52
C SER A 266 21.35 1.13 26.79
N GLN A 267 21.57 1.33 25.51
CA GLN A 267 22.35 0.44 24.62
C GLN A 267 21.80 -1.01 24.61
N TYR A 268 20.48 -1.20 24.83
CA TYR A 268 19.83 -2.50 24.82
C TYR A 268 19.25 -2.79 23.42
N PRO A 269 19.57 -3.96 22.79
CA PRO A 269 19.12 -4.31 21.43
C PRO A 269 17.69 -4.83 21.42
N ILE A 270 16.74 -3.99 21.75
CA ILE A 270 15.34 -4.38 21.76
C ILE A 270 14.86 -4.77 20.36
N LEU A 271 14.16 -5.89 20.27
CA LEU A 271 13.59 -6.40 19.03
C LEU A 271 12.14 -5.91 18.84
N PRO A 272 11.67 -5.76 17.58
CA PRO A 272 10.28 -5.42 17.30
C PRO A 272 9.29 -6.39 17.94
N GLU A 273 9.63 -7.68 17.97
CA GLU A 273 8.82 -8.73 18.58
C GLU A 273 8.67 -8.55 20.11
N GLN A 274 9.73 -8.13 20.76
CA GLN A 274 9.71 -7.85 22.21
C GLN A 274 8.81 -6.64 22.54
N ILE A 275 8.92 -5.57 21.77
CA ILE A 275 8.05 -4.40 21.93
C ILE A 275 6.59 -4.78 21.63
N ALA A 276 6.34 -5.55 20.58
CA ALA A 276 5.02 -6.00 20.22
C ALA A 276 4.38 -6.86 21.31
N GLU A 277 5.16 -7.76 21.93
CA GLU A 277 4.68 -8.61 23.04
C GLU A 277 4.32 -7.77 24.27
N LEU A 278 5.18 -6.82 24.67
CA LEU A 278 4.88 -5.89 25.76
C LEU A 278 3.61 -5.08 25.50
N CYS A 279 3.47 -4.55 24.27
CA CYS A 279 2.30 -3.77 23.86
C CYS A 279 1.03 -4.62 23.81
N LYS A 280 1.14 -5.89 23.41
CA LYS A 280 0.02 -6.83 23.42
C LYS A 280 -0.46 -7.10 24.83
N GLN A 281 0.44 -7.34 25.78
CA GLN A 281 0.09 -7.51 27.18
C GLN A 281 -0.66 -6.29 27.74
N ILE A 282 -0.22 -5.07 27.38
CA ILE A 282 -0.90 -3.83 27.77
C ILE A 282 -2.30 -3.76 27.15
N ASP A 283 -2.46 -4.11 25.88
CA ASP A 283 -3.72 -4.05 25.16
C ASP A 283 -4.73 -5.12 25.65
N ASP A 284 -4.26 -6.31 25.97
CA ASP A 284 -5.07 -7.41 26.47
C ASP A 284 -5.76 -7.05 27.81
N GLU A 285 -5.13 -6.20 28.63
CA GLU A 285 -5.74 -5.69 29.87
C GLU A 285 -6.82 -4.62 29.65
N THR A 286 -6.98 -4.12 28.42
CA THR A 286 -8.00 -3.12 28.06
C THR A 286 -9.17 -3.70 27.26
N GLY A 287 -9.11 -4.96 26.90
CA GLY A 287 -10.10 -5.62 26.03
C GLY A 287 -9.70 -5.70 24.58
N GLY A 288 -8.43 -5.50 24.28
CA GLY A 288 -7.84 -5.72 22.95
C GLY A 288 -8.29 -4.67 21.93
N TRP A 289 -8.12 -3.40 22.22
CA TRP A 289 -8.52 -2.28 21.35
C TRP A 289 -7.65 -2.15 20.10
N TYR A 290 -6.40 -2.60 20.17
CA TYR A 290 -5.43 -2.52 19.06
C TYR A 290 -5.67 -3.63 18.00
N LYS A 291 -6.92 -3.82 17.58
CA LYS A 291 -7.29 -4.85 16.61
C LYS A 291 -7.02 -4.40 15.19
N GLY A 292 -6.46 -5.29 14.37
CA GLY A 292 -6.32 -5.10 12.93
C GLY A 292 -5.10 -4.33 12.45
N ARG A 293 -4.15 -3.98 13.34
CA ARG A 293 -2.83 -3.49 12.96
C ARG A 293 -1.73 -4.45 13.39
N PRO A 294 -0.72 -4.71 12.56
CA PRO A 294 0.40 -5.59 12.92
C PRO A 294 1.32 -4.90 13.91
N MET A 295 1.22 -5.22 15.21
CA MET A 295 2.02 -4.62 16.28
C MET A 295 3.52 -4.69 16.03
N THR A 296 4.04 -5.80 15.53
CA THR A 296 5.46 -5.98 15.21
C THR A 296 5.94 -4.98 14.14
N LEU A 297 5.12 -4.70 13.13
CA LEU A 297 5.46 -3.73 12.09
C LEU A 297 5.47 -2.29 12.64
N GLU A 298 4.51 -1.96 13.50
CA GLU A 298 4.46 -0.63 14.14
C GLU A 298 5.61 -0.48 15.14
N ALA A 299 5.99 -1.54 15.87
CA ALA A 299 7.16 -1.56 16.74
C ALA A 299 8.48 -1.37 15.97
N ALA A 300 8.63 -2.00 14.80
CA ALA A 300 9.76 -1.79 13.93
C ALA A 300 9.86 -0.32 13.46
N ARG A 301 8.73 0.30 13.10
CA ARG A 301 8.69 1.73 12.76
C ARG A 301 9.05 2.64 13.93
N ALA A 302 8.65 2.26 15.14
CA ALA A 302 8.98 3.01 16.36
C ALA A 302 10.48 2.97 16.66
N ILE A 303 11.14 1.83 16.43
CA ILE A 303 12.60 1.70 16.54
C ILE A 303 13.30 2.61 15.51
N ASP A 304 12.88 2.56 14.24
CA ASP A 304 13.43 3.40 13.17
C ASP A 304 13.26 4.90 13.48
N PHE A 305 12.08 5.31 13.94
CA PHE A 305 11.84 6.68 14.35
C PHE A 305 12.76 7.11 15.49
N SER A 306 12.92 6.27 16.51
CA SER A 306 13.77 6.56 17.67
C SER A 306 15.24 6.67 17.28
N MET A 307 15.73 5.80 16.37
CA MET A 307 17.11 5.85 15.88
C MET A 307 17.44 7.13 15.08
N LYS A 308 16.45 7.67 14.35
CA LYS A 308 16.63 8.90 13.55
C LYS A 308 16.59 10.18 14.40
N ASN A 309 16.01 10.10 15.59
CA ASN A 309 15.75 11.30 16.43
C ASN A 309 16.50 11.28 17.77
N LEU A 310 17.37 10.31 18.01
CA LEU A 310 18.30 10.21 19.14
C LEU A 310 19.73 10.44 18.70
#